data_17707b718b187a70a0375f83e81f6978
#
_entry.id   17707b718b187a70a0375f83e81f6978
#
_cell.length_a   1.000
_cell.length_b   1.000
_cell.length_c   1.000
_cell.angle_alpha   90.00
_cell.angle_beta   90.00
_cell.angle_gamma   90.00
#
_symmetry.space_group_name_H-M   'P 1'
#
loop_
_entity.id
_entity.type
_entity.pdbx_description
1 polymer ?
#
loop_
_entity_poly.entity_id
_entity_poly.type
_entity_poly.pdbx_seq_one_letter_code
_entity_poly.pdbx_strand_id
1 'polypeptide(L)'
;MLKTFSLKHDVEHQTLLPLLTAYLNVLNVLLQDIWEAITWRERKLPNKNQKRLLPKIRGDNAFKRYLRNKNLQHWEYAKHWVDSALKTAYSIIKSWEKNYRKGKRKRNCPQVRRTFARVKQTLMKLKGDRLRITIKPREFAYIDLSKRFFKLKGTLGEPIHPNPHPHPPPNPHPHPTA
;
A
#
# COMPACT_ATOMS: atom_id res chain seq x y z
N MET A 1 -9.86 -14.20 -12.58
CA MET A 1 -10.16 -12.81 -12.96
C MET A 1 -10.51 -12.04 -11.68
N LEU A 2 -9.77 -10.97 -11.33
CA LEU A 2 -10.08 -10.13 -10.17
C LEU A 2 -11.17 -9.12 -10.57
N LYS A 3 -12.28 -9.11 -9.82
CA LYS A 3 -13.37 -8.14 -10.00
C LYS A 3 -13.32 -7.12 -8.87
N THR A 4 -13.46 -5.85 -9.19
CA THR A 4 -13.54 -4.75 -8.23
C THR A 4 -14.99 -4.29 -8.13
N PHE A 5 -15.47 -4.09 -6.91
CA PHE A 5 -16.82 -3.63 -6.63
C PHE A 5 -16.77 -2.35 -5.80
N SER A 6 -17.72 -1.46 -6.07
CA SER A 6 -17.96 -0.28 -5.24
C SER A 6 -19.18 -0.52 -4.38
N LEU A 7 -19.04 -0.31 -3.08
CA LEU A 7 -20.13 -0.38 -2.12
C LEU A 7 -20.33 0.98 -1.47
N LYS A 8 -21.57 1.41 -1.34
CA LYS A 8 -21.94 2.50 -0.42
C LYS A 8 -22.04 1.91 0.99
N HIS A 9 -21.65 2.67 1.98
CA HIS A 9 -21.74 2.27 3.39
C HIS A 9 -22.33 3.40 4.21
N ASP A 10 -22.97 3.02 5.31
CA ASP A 10 -23.64 3.93 6.23
C ASP A 10 -22.83 4.15 7.53
N VAL A 11 -21.52 3.89 7.49
CA VAL A 11 -20.64 4.16 8.64
C VAL A 11 -20.61 5.64 8.91
N GLU A 12 -20.86 6.02 10.15
CA GLU A 12 -20.85 7.40 10.58
C GLU A 12 -19.56 8.11 10.16
N HIS A 13 -19.71 9.22 9.49
CA HIS A 13 -18.63 10.03 8.98
C HIS A 13 -17.66 10.45 10.10
N GLN A 14 -18.20 10.69 11.30
CA GLN A 14 -17.44 11.07 12.49
C GLN A 14 -16.43 10.00 12.92
N THR A 15 -16.74 8.71 12.72
CA THR A 15 -15.85 7.61 13.11
C THR A 15 -14.65 7.48 12.15
N LEU A 16 -14.84 7.69 10.87
CA LEU A 16 -13.81 7.45 9.86
C LEU A 16 -13.03 8.72 9.45
N LEU A 17 -13.67 9.89 9.51
CA LEU A 17 -13.07 11.13 9.02
C LEU A 17 -11.74 11.50 9.71
N PRO A 18 -11.61 11.40 11.05
CA PRO A 18 -10.34 11.70 11.72
C PRO A 18 -9.19 10.79 11.23
N LEU A 19 -9.45 9.48 11.12
CA LEU A 19 -8.49 8.52 10.57
C LEU A 19 -8.12 8.86 9.12
N LEU A 20 -9.11 9.13 8.28
CA LEU A 20 -8.87 9.43 6.86
C LEU A 20 -8.08 10.72 6.68
N THR A 21 -8.34 11.74 7.51
CA THR A 21 -7.58 13.00 7.52
C THR A 21 -6.14 12.76 7.97
N ALA A 22 -5.93 12.02 9.06
CA ALA A 22 -4.59 11.65 9.52
C ALA A 22 -3.84 10.82 8.48
N TYR A 23 -4.52 9.87 7.83
CA TYR A 23 -3.94 9.07 6.75
C TYR A 23 -3.52 9.94 5.55
N LEU A 24 -4.35 10.89 5.13
CA LEU A 24 -4.05 11.82 4.05
C LEU A 24 -2.82 12.69 4.37
N ASN A 25 -2.73 13.18 5.61
CA ASN A 25 -1.58 13.97 6.06
C ASN A 25 -0.30 13.15 6.02
N VAL A 26 -0.28 11.95 6.60
CA VAL A 26 0.87 11.04 6.55
C VAL A 26 1.23 10.66 5.12
N LEU A 27 0.24 10.42 4.26
CA LEU A 27 0.48 10.11 2.84
C LEU A 27 1.21 11.25 2.13
N ASN A 28 0.80 12.51 2.35
CA ASN A 28 1.45 13.66 1.73
C ASN A 28 2.84 13.94 2.31
N VAL A 29 3.05 13.74 3.62
CA VAL A 29 4.39 13.80 4.24
C VAL A 29 5.30 12.74 3.62
N LEU A 30 4.84 11.50 3.48
CA LEU A 30 5.60 10.42 2.85
C LEU A 30 5.92 10.71 1.37
N LEU A 31 4.98 11.31 0.63
CA LEU A 31 5.22 11.73 -0.75
C LEU A 31 6.32 12.77 -0.83
N GLN A 32 6.33 13.76 0.07
CA GLN A 32 7.35 14.80 0.14
C GLN A 32 8.72 14.21 0.53
N ASP A 33 8.80 13.39 1.59
CA ASP A 33 10.03 12.75 2.03
C ASP A 33 10.67 11.87 0.93
N ILE A 34 9.84 11.09 0.21
CA ILE A 34 10.32 10.27 -0.92
C ILE A 34 10.77 11.16 -2.08
N TRP A 35 10.06 12.26 -2.34
CA TRP A 35 10.38 13.19 -3.40
C TRP A 35 11.74 13.87 -3.17
N GLU A 36 12.01 14.33 -1.96
CA GLU A 36 13.29 14.96 -1.57
C GLU A 36 14.47 13.99 -1.67
N ALA A 37 14.21 12.71 -1.45
CA ALA A 37 15.22 11.65 -1.58
C ALA A 37 15.44 11.18 -3.04
N ILE A 38 14.78 11.78 -4.04
CA ILE A 38 15.00 11.44 -5.45
C ILE A 38 16.34 11.99 -5.93
N THR A 39 17.19 11.12 -6.42
CA THR A 39 18.42 11.52 -7.12
C THR A 39 18.12 11.73 -8.61
N TRP A 40 18.51 12.87 -9.15
CA TRP A 40 18.31 13.22 -10.55
C TRP A 40 19.59 12.97 -11.36
N ARG A 41 19.45 12.25 -12.49
CA ARG A 41 20.59 11.95 -13.38
C ARG A 41 20.28 12.44 -14.79
N GLU A 42 21.24 13.09 -15.40
CA GLU A 42 21.16 13.44 -16.82
C GLU A 42 21.27 12.19 -17.69
N ARG A 43 20.42 12.11 -18.69
CA ARG A 43 20.47 11.10 -19.75
C ARG A 43 20.26 11.76 -21.11
N LYS A 44 21.13 11.47 -22.08
CA LYS A 44 20.89 11.81 -23.49
C LYS A 44 19.75 10.94 -24.01
N LEU A 45 18.79 11.55 -24.69
CA LEU A 45 17.72 10.81 -25.36
C LEU A 45 18.25 10.32 -26.73
N PRO A 46 17.91 9.06 -27.14
CA PRO A 46 18.51 8.46 -28.35
C PRO A 46 18.31 9.28 -29.63
N ASN A 47 17.22 10.04 -29.75
CA ASN A 47 16.83 10.71 -30.99
C ASN A 47 16.82 12.25 -30.90
N LYS A 48 17.35 12.84 -29.84
CA LYS A 48 17.43 14.31 -29.69
C LYS A 48 18.70 14.67 -28.95
N ASN A 49 19.44 15.65 -29.44
CA ASN A 49 20.58 16.26 -28.72
C ASN A 49 20.17 16.91 -27.38
N GLN A 50 19.01 16.56 -26.83
CA GLN A 50 18.47 17.07 -25.60
C GLN A 50 18.81 16.14 -24.44
N LYS A 51 19.44 16.70 -23.45
CA LYS A 51 19.66 16.06 -22.15
C LYS A 51 18.38 16.18 -21.33
N ARG A 52 17.97 15.09 -20.68
CA ARG A 52 16.84 15.07 -19.77
C ARG A 52 17.25 14.51 -18.42
N LEU A 53 16.78 15.17 -17.34
CA LEU A 53 16.92 14.68 -15.98
C LEU A 53 15.95 13.55 -15.75
N LEU A 54 16.45 12.37 -15.37
CA LEU A 54 15.63 11.21 -15.00
C LEU A 54 15.73 10.96 -13.50
N PRO A 55 14.58 10.68 -12.83
CA PRO A 55 14.57 10.38 -11.42
C PRO A 55 15.09 8.97 -11.13
N LYS A 56 15.87 8.82 -10.06
CA LYS A 56 16.18 7.56 -9.39
C LYS A 56 15.53 7.59 -8.02
N ILE A 57 14.43 6.87 -7.86
CA ILE A 57 13.66 6.82 -6.62
C ILE A 57 14.41 5.93 -5.62
N ARG A 58 14.65 6.46 -4.42
CA ARG A 58 15.22 5.68 -3.32
C ARG A 58 14.15 4.74 -2.76
N GLY A 59 14.43 3.45 -2.73
CA GLY A 59 13.45 2.42 -2.36
C GLY A 59 14.06 1.25 -1.58
N ASP A 60 15.25 1.44 -0.99
CA ASP A 60 15.89 0.44 -0.14
C ASP A 60 15.10 0.23 1.18
N ASN A 61 15.29 -0.94 1.80
CA ASN A 61 14.54 -1.32 2.99
C ASN A 61 14.89 -0.46 4.21
N ALA A 62 16.14 0.02 4.32
CA ALA A 62 16.57 0.89 5.41
C ALA A 62 15.82 2.23 5.35
N PHE A 63 15.74 2.84 4.17
CA PHE A 63 15.01 4.10 3.97
C PHE A 63 13.51 3.94 4.21
N LYS A 64 12.88 2.85 3.72
CA LYS A 64 11.47 2.58 4.01
C LYS A 64 11.19 2.40 5.50
N ARG A 65 12.10 1.72 6.21
CA ARG A 65 12.00 1.56 7.68
C ARG A 65 12.13 2.89 8.39
N TYR A 66 13.08 3.74 7.98
CA TYR A 66 13.23 5.09 8.49
C TYR A 66 11.94 5.90 8.31
N LEU A 67 11.39 5.99 7.10
CA LEU A 67 10.15 6.71 6.81
C LEU A 67 8.97 6.21 7.66
N ARG A 68 8.85 4.89 7.78
CA ARG A 68 7.85 4.26 8.61
C ARG A 68 7.98 4.68 10.07
N ASN A 69 9.16 4.55 10.65
CA ASN A 69 9.39 4.84 12.07
C ASN A 69 9.19 6.33 12.37
N LYS A 70 9.67 7.24 11.50
CA LYS A 70 9.42 8.68 11.59
C LYS A 70 7.92 8.98 11.71
N ASN A 71 7.09 8.37 10.87
CA ASN A 71 5.65 8.63 10.85
C ASN A 71 4.86 7.86 11.92
N LEU A 72 5.47 6.92 12.65
CA LEU A 72 4.84 6.24 13.77
C LEU A 72 4.96 7.01 15.09
N GLN A 73 5.86 7.97 15.21
CA GLN A 73 6.14 8.68 16.48
C GLN A 73 4.92 9.38 17.06
N HIS A 74 4.05 9.94 16.20
CA HIS A 74 2.84 10.67 16.62
C HIS A 74 1.57 10.04 16.02
N TRP A 75 1.63 8.72 15.71
CA TRP A 75 0.53 8.03 15.08
C TRP A 75 -0.37 7.34 16.11
N GLU A 76 -1.59 7.81 16.24
CA GLU A 76 -2.56 7.31 17.22
C GLU A 76 -3.34 6.07 16.80
N TYR A 77 -3.36 5.77 15.50
CA TYR A 77 -4.14 4.66 14.95
C TYR A 77 -3.31 3.37 14.83
N ALA A 78 -3.92 2.28 14.37
CA ALA A 78 -3.19 1.04 14.15
C ALA A 78 -2.01 1.24 13.18
N LYS A 79 -0.82 0.76 13.56
CA LYS A 79 0.46 0.96 12.83
C LYS A 79 0.41 0.55 11.36
N HIS A 80 -0.43 -0.42 11.01
CA HIS A 80 -0.58 -0.90 9.64
C HIS A 80 -1.20 0.13 8.67
N TRP A 81 -1.81 1.21 9.18
CA TRP A 81 -2.24 2.33 8.35
C TRP A 81 -1.05 3.10 7.79
N VAL A 82 0.01 3.32 8.59
CA VAL A 82 1.26 3.93 8.11
C VAL A 82 1.94 3.03 7.07
N ASP A 83 1.94 1.71 7.27
CA ASP A 83 2.45 0.76 6.28
C ASP A 83 1.68 0.84 4.95
N SER A 84 0.36 1.02 5.04
CA SER A 84 -0.49 1.20 3.86
C SER A 84 -0.23 2.53 3.15
N ALA A 85 -0.08 3.62 3.92
CA ALA A 85 0.25 4.93 3.38
C ALA A 85 1.61 4.92 2.67
N LEU A 86 2.63 4.29 3.26
CA LEU A 86 3.96 4.15 2.66
C LEU A 86 3.90 3.38 1.33
N LYS A 87 3.18 2.24 1.29
CA LYS A 87 2.99 1.47 0.04
C LYS A 87 2.26 2.30 -1.02
N THR A 88 1.28 3.10 -0.61
CA THR A 88 0.49 3.98 -1.49
C THR A 88 1.35 5.11 -2.03
N ALA A 89 2.17 5.77 -1.18
CA ALA A 89 3.09 6.82 -1.59
C ALA A 89 4.07 6.34 -2.66
N TYR A 90 4.72 5.18 -2.46
CA TYR A 90 5.59 4.58 -3.48
C TYR A 90 4.84 4.25 -4.77
N SER A 91 3.60 3.79 -4.71
CA SER A 91 2.78 3.52 -5.89
C SER A 91 2.51 4.81 -6.69
N ILE A 92 2.19 5.91 -6.00
CA ILE A 92 1.93 7.22 -6.61
C ILE A 92 3.22 7.76 -7.26
N ILE A 93 4.35 7.73 -6.56
CA ILE A 93 5.65 8.20 -7.08
C ILE A 93 6.07 7.38 -8.30
N LYS A 94 5.92 6.06 -8.29
CA LYS A 94 6.22 5.19 -9.45
C LYS A 94 5.31 5.49 -10.64
N SER A 95 4.02 5.75 -10.40
CA SER A 95 3.07 6.16 -11.44
C SER A 95 3.45 7.52 -12.01
N TRP A 96 3.81 8.48 -11.15
CA TRP A 96 4.33 9.78 -11.56
C TRP A 96 5.61 9.62 -12.41
N GLU A 97 6.59 8.85 -11.96
CA GLU A 97 7.84 8.57 -12.69
C GLU A 97 7.58 8.01 -14.09
N LYS A 98 6.70 7.00 -14.20
CA LYS A 98 6.32 6.42 -15.49
C LYS A 98 5.75 7.48 -16.45
N ASN A 99 4.88 8.37 -15.95
CA ASN A 99 4.28 9.44 -16.73
C ASN A 99 5.27 10.59 -17.02
N TYR A 100 6.16 10.89 -16.08
CA TYR A 100 7.25 11.86 -16.29
C TYR A 100 8.19 11.39 -17.40
N ARG A 101 8.62 10.10 -17.39
CA ARG A 101 9.44 9.52 -18.45
C ARG A 101 8.79 9.60 -19.83
N LYS A 102 7.46 9.52 -19.89
CA LYS A 102 6.67 9.70 -21.13
C LYS A 102 6.44 11.17 -21.53
N GLY A 103 6.92 12.15 -20.77
CA GLY A 103 6.69 13.57 -21.03
C GLY A 103 5.30 14.09 -20.62
N LYS A 104 4.46 13.24 -19.99
CA LYS A 104 3.09 13.59 -19.60
C LYS A 104 3.01 14.32 -18.25
N ARG A 105 4.10 14.44 -17.51
CA ARG A 105 4.16 15.12 -16.20
C ARG A 105 5.39 16.01 -16.13
N LYS A 106 5.25 17.11 -15.39
CA LYS A 106 6.34 18.02 -15.04
C LYS A 106 7.10 17.50 -13.80
N ARG A 107 8.24 18.13 -13.48
CA ARG A 107 9.07 17.82 -12.29
C ARG A 107 8.47 18.47 -11.04
N ASN A 108 7.31 18.01 -10.62
CA ASN A 108 6.60 18.47 -9.42
C ASN A 108 6.28 17.28 -8.53
N CYS A 109 6.40 17.46 -7.21
CA CYS A 109 5.97 16.45 -6.24
C CYS A 109 4.46 16.19 -6.39
N PRO A 110 4.03 14.93 -6.58
CA PRO A 110 2.60 14.62 -6.60
C PRO A 110 2.00 14.83 -5.21
N GLN A 111 0.83 15.47 -5.18
CA GLN A 111 0.06 15.69 -3.97
C GLN A 111 -1.31 15.01 -4.08
N VAL A 112 -1.80 14.49 -2.97
CA VAL A 112 -3.12 13.90 -2.84
C VAL A 112 -4.03 14.89 -2.14
N ARG A 113 -5.11 15.31 -2.81
CA ARG A 113 -6.12 16.22 -2.26
C ARG A 113 -7.41 15.52 -1.84
N ARG A 114 -7.66 14.36 -2.44
CA ARG A 114 -8.87 13.59 -2.19
C ARG A 114 -8.71 12.75 -0.94
N THR A 115 -9.66 12.83 -0.04
CA THR A 115 -9.71 11.98 1.15
C THR A 115 -10.02 10.55 0.75
N PHE A 116 -9.08 9.66 0.98
CA PHE A 116 -9.22 8.21 0.80
C PHE A 116 -8.19 7.48 1.67
N ALA A 117 -8.43 6.22 1.92
CA ALA A 117 -7.41 5.34 2.48
C ALA A 117 -7.41 3.98 1.78
N ARG A 118 -6.24 3.38 1.66
CA ARG A 118 -6.12 2.00 1.19
C ARG A 118 -6.06 1.08 2.39
N VAL A 119 -7.04 0.22 2.53
CA VAL A 119 -7.10 -0.76 3.62
C VAL A 119 -6.23 -1.96 3.26
N LYS A 120 -5.28 -2.32 4.15
CA LYS A 120 -4.54 -3.58 4.05
C LYS A 120 -5.38 -4.73 4.58
N GLN A 121 -5.14 -5.93 4.08
CA GLN A 121 -5.78 -7.15 4.56
C GLN A 121 -5.66 -7.34 6.08
N THR A 122 -4.51 -6.97 6.66
CA THR A 122 -4.27 -7.03 8.10
C THR A 122 -5.14 -6.09 8.94
N LEU A 123 -5.74 -5.08 8.31
CA LEU A 123 -6.62 -4.10 8.94
C LEU A 123 -8.10 -4.46 8.80
N MET A 124 -8.43 -5.46 8.02
CA MET A 124 -9.83 -5.83 7.75
C MET A 124 -10.06 -7.32 7.96
N LYS A 125 -11.26 -7.65 8.43
CA LYS A 125 -11.72 -9.03 8.58
C LYS A 125 -13.20 -9.11 8.26
N LEU A 126 -13.60 -10.09 7.44
CA LEU A 126 -15.00 -10.39 7.21
C LEU A 126 -15.56 -11.16 8.42
N LYS A 127 -16.69 -10.72 8.97
CA LYS A 127 -17.45 -11.37 10.02
C LYS A 127 -18.92 -11.47 9.60
N GLY A 128 -19.32 -12.65 9.11
CA GLY A 128 -20.66 -12.83 8.53
C GLY A 128 -20.89 -11.86 7.39
N ASP A 129 -21.92 -11.02 7.52
CA ASP A 129 -22.31 -9.98 6.56
C ASP A 129 -21.63 -8.62 6.78
N ARG A 130 -20.68 -8.52 7.73
CA ARG A 130 -20.01 -7.27 8.10
C ARG A 130 -18.52 -7.31 7.80
N LEU A 131 -18.00 -6.23 7.25
CA LEU A 131 -16.58 -5.98 7.14
C LEU A 131 -16.09 -5.18 8.36
N ARG A 132 -15.31 -5.82 9.22
CA ARG A 132 -14.64 -5.17 10.34
C ARG A 132 -13.34 -4.51 9.89
N ILE A 133 -13.17 -3.24 10.19
CA ILE A 133 -11.95 -2.45 9.92
C ILE A 133 -11.34 -2.03 11.26
N THR A 134 -10.06 -2.29 11.46
CA THR A 134 -9.32 -1.88 12.66
C THR A 134 -8.93 -0.41 12.54
N ILE A 135 -9.42 0.43 13.44
CA ILE A 135 -9.10 1.86 13.53
C ILE A 135 -7.88 2.07 14.43
N LYS A 136 -8.02 1.72 15.71
CA LYS A 136 -6.96 1.70 16.72
C LYS A 136 -6.82 0.28 17.30
N PRO A 137 -5.80 -0.02 18.10
CA PRO A 137 -5.76 -1.26 18.86
C PRO A 137 -7.04 -1.42 19.67
N ARG A 138 -7.76 -2.55 19.47
CA ARG A 138 -9.04 -2.88 20.11
C ARG A 138 -10.24 -2.02 19.69
N GLU A 139 -10.09 -1.07 18.77
CA GLU A 139 -11.15 -0.21 18.24
C GLU A 139 -11.42 -0.53 16.77
N PHE A 140 -12.69 -0.73 16.43
CA PHE A 140 -13.09 -1.22 15.12
C PHE A 140 -14.26 -0.42 14.56
N ALA A 141 -14.27 -0.21 13.25
CA ALA A 141 -15.47 0.17 12.50
C ALA A 141 -16.03 -1.06 11.79
N TYR A 142 -17.35 -1.09 11.67
CA TYR A 142 -18.07 -2.16 10.98
C TYR A 142 -18.82 -1.57 9.79
N ILE A 143 -18.67 -2.20 8.63
CA ILE A 143 -19.39 -1.85 7.41
C ILE A 143 -20.31 -3.01 7.07
N ASP A 144 -21.60 -2.77 7.04
CA ASP A 144 -22.59 -3.76 6.62
C ASP A 144 -22.48 -3.98 5.10
N LEU A 145 -22.30 -5.23 4.71
CA LEU A 145 -22.19 -5.61 3.31
C LEU A 145 -23.59 -5.91 2.80
N SER A 146 -24.00 -5.22 1.73
CA SER A 146 -25.33 -5.42 1.16
C SER A 146 -25.49 -6.86 0.63
N LYS A 147 -26.74 -7.36 0.60
CA LYS A 147 -27.11 -8.65 0.00
C LYS A 147 -26.60 -8.78 -1.46
N ARG A 148 -26.41 -7.66 -2.15
CA ARG A 148 -25.85 -7.62 -3.50
C ARG A 148 -24.39 -8.08 -3.55
N PHE A 149 -23.62 -7.84 -2.49
CA PHE A 149 -22.23 -8.33 -2.38
C PHE A 149 -22.17 -9.87 -2.40
N PHE A 150 -23.10 -10.53 -1.70
CA PHE A 150 -23.15 -11.99 -1.60
C PHE A 150 -23.81 -12.67 -2.81
N LYS A 151 -24.55 -11.92 -3.65
CA LYS A 151 -25.11 -12.43 -4.91
C LYS A 151 -24.08 -12.59 -6.02
N LEU A 152 -22.85 -12.13 -5.82
CA LEU A 152 -21.78 -12.30 -6.78
C LEU A 152 -21.36 -13.78 -6.76
N LYS A 153 -21.73 -14.50 -7.83
CA LYS A 153 -21.29 -15.89 -8.04
C LYS A 153 -19.75 -15.95 -8.07
N GLY A 154 -19.17 -16.43 -7.02
CA GLY A 154 -17.73 -16.62 -6.85
C GLY A 154 -17.43 -16.99 -5.41
N THR A 155 -16.64 -17.99 -5.20
CA THR A 155 -16.06 -18.31 -3.90
C THR A 155 -15.18 -17.10 -3.53
N LEU A 156 -15.41 -16.51 -2.34
CA LEU A 156 -14.41 -15.63 -1.74
C LEU A 156 -13.15 -16.49 -1.62
N GLY A 157 -12.15 -16.21 -2.45
CA GLY A 157 -10.88 -16.90 -2.38
C GLY A 157 -10.36 -16.78 -0.96
N GLU A 158 -10.05 -17.87 -0.33
CA GLU A 158 -9.27 -17.85 0.90
C GLU A 158 -8.01 -17.02 0.64
N PRO A 159 -7.55 -16.22 1.63
CA PRO A 159 -6.28 -15.55 1.49
C PRO A 159 -5.25 -16.61 1.16
N ILE A 160 -4.60 -16.48 0.00
CA ILE A 160 -3.49 -17.34 -0.38
C ILE A 160 -2.43 -17.15 0.71
N HIS A 161 -2.42 -18.04 1.68
CA HIS A 161 -1.26 -18.18 2.56
C HIS A 161 -0.10 -18.56 1.65
N PRO A 162 1.03 -17.85 1.69
CA PRO A 162 2.22 -18.34 1.01
C PRO A 162 2.45 -19.75 1.52
N ASN A 163 2.41 -20.72 0.61
CA ASN A 163 2.63 -22.13 0.89
C ASN A 163 3.88 -22.22 1.78
N PRO A 164 3.81 -22.83 2.96
CA PRO A 164 5.03 -23.14 3.69
C PRO A 164 5.89 -23.95 2.74
N HIS A 165 7.11 -23.52 2.51
CA HIS A 165 8.06 -24.23 1.65
C HIS A 165 7.97 -25.72 1.95
N PRO A 166 7.79 -26.60 0.95
CA PRO A 166 7.82 -28.04 1.18
C PRO A 166 9.17 -28.33 1.84
N HIS A 167 9.11 -28.94 3.02
CA HIS A 167 10.32 -29.41 3.70
C HIS A 167 11.05 -30.31 2.73
N PRO A 168 12.38 -30.13 2.54
CA PRO A 168 13.16 -31.07 1.76
C PRO A 168 12.97 -32.48 2.36
N PRO A 169 12.87 -33.50 1.52
CA PRO A 169 12.73 -34.87 1.99
C PRO A 169 13.89 -35.21 2.92
N PRO A 170 13.67 -36.01 3.98
CA PRO A 170 14.72 -36.42 4.90
C PRO A 170 15.84 -37.12 4.12
N ASN A 171 17.07 -36.72 4.36
CA ASN A 171 18.25 -37.36 3.77
C ASN A 171 18.20 -38.88 4.04
N PRO A 172 18.38 -39.74 3.02
CA PRO A 172 18.51 -41.15 3.26
C PRO A 172 19.76 -41.42 4.11
N HIS A 173 19.57 -42.10 5.22
CA HIS A 173 20.66 -42.55 6.07
C HIS A 173 21.65 -43.39 5.26
N PRO A 174 22.96 -43.16 5.41
CA PRO A 174 23.94 -44.02 4.79
C PRO A 174 23.85 -45.44 5.42
N HIS A 175 23.65 -46.44 4.57
CA HIS A 175 23.73 -47.83 5.02
C HIS A 175 25.15 -48.12 5.57
N PRO A 176 25.27 -48.80 6.71
CA PRO A 176 26.56 -49.27 7.17
C PRO A 176 27.05 -50.38 6.21
N THR A 177 28.19 -50.10 5.63
CA THR A 177 28.98 -51.13 4.91
C THR A 177 29.53 -52.11 5.90
N ALA A 178 29.22 -53.41 5.69
CA ALA A 178 29.84 -54.53 6.35
C ALA A 178 31.30 -54.73 5.91
#